data_ec062c779d9dae04d409bc3f9f4f02f0
#
_entry.id   ec062c779d9dae04d409bc3f9f4f02f0
#
_cell.length_a   1.000
_cell.length_b   1.000
_cell.length_c   1.000
_cell.angle_alpha   90.00
_cell.angle_beta   90.00
_cell.angle_gamma   90.00
#
_symmetry.space_group_name_H-M   'P 1'
#
loop_
_entity.id
_entity.type
_entity.pdbx_description
1 polymer ?
#
loop_
_entity_poly.entity_id
_entity_poly.type
_entity_poly.pdbx_seq_one_letter_code
_entity_poly.pdbx_strand_id
1 'polypeptide(L)'
;MENLILNKVKQWFIDRDLENGGRLDKQSLKLSEEFGELCAGFLKKNEALTKDSIGDCAVVVVGLALLIKEDVQSIFEESDNIRRKDAMECFKLLNANISEFQLSQDLASKELCRHNLVRAVAYLKSISKALDYDFTDCFEIAYNEIKDRKGKWIDGTFVKKEDLLNVDAGEIDTSLIKAGNIEVARISERKEEGLKDE
;
A
#
# COMPACT_ATOMS: atom_id res chain seq x y z
N MET A 1 -10.22 -7.00 19.93
CA MET A 1 -10.31 -5.70 19.24
C MET A 1 -9.77 -5.78 17.82
N GLU A 2 -8.61 -6.39 17.59
CA GLU A 2 -8.03 -6.56 16.24
C GLU A 2 -9.02 -7.16 15.22
N ASN A 3 -9.75 -8.24 15.56
CA ASN A 3 -10.73 -8.83 14.65
C ASN A 3 -11.91 -7.89 14.30
N LEU A 4 -12.25 -6.96 15.16
CA LEU A 4 -13.32 -6.01 14.88
C LEU A 4 -12.87 -4.97 13.83
N ILE A 5 -11.68 -4.40 13.98
CA ILE A 5 -11.15 -3.44 13.03
C ILE A 5 -10.85 -4.11 11.67
N LEU A 6 -10.31 -5.34 11.70
CA LEU A 6 -10.05 -6.13 10.52
C LEU A 6 -11.32 -6.33 9.67
N ASN A 7 -12.45 -6.70 10.31
CA ASN A 7 -13.73 -6.84 9.64
C ASN A 7 -14.25 -5.51 9.05
N LYS A 8 -14.04 -4.39 9.75
CA LYS A 8 -14.43 -3.06 9.24
C LYS A 8 -13.63 -2.69 7.99
N VAL A 9 -12.32 -2.90 7.98
CA VAL A 9 -11.47 -2.63 6.82
C VAL A 9 -11.81 -3.57 5.66
N LYS A 10 -12.02 -4.86 5.92
CA LYS A 10 -12.49 -5.82 4.93
C LYS A 10 -13.79 -5.36 4.28
N GLN A 11 -14.78 -4.95 5.08
CA GLN A 11 -16.06 -4.47 4.59
C GLN A 11 -15.91 -3.17 3.78
N TRP A 12 -15.01 -2.27 4.21
CA TRP A 12 -14.70 -1.03 3.48
C TRP A 12 -14.25 -1.29 2.04
N PHE A 13 -13.41 -2.30 1.83
CA PHE A 13 -12.97 -2.71 0.50
C PHE A 13 -14.08 -3.37 -0.32
N ILE A 14 -14.91 -4.22 0.32
CA ILE A 14 -16.05 -4.87 -0.33
C ILE A 14 -17.06 -3.83 -0.80
N ASP A 15 -17.43 -2.87 0.05
CA ASP A 15 -18.38 -1.80 -0.27
C ASP A 15 -17.92 -0.91 -1.43
N ARG A 16 -16.62 -0.90 -1.72
CA ARG A 16 -16.01 -0.13 -2.81
C ARG A 16 -15.64 -0.97 -4.02
N ASP A 17 -16.11 -2.21 -4.05
CA ASP A 17 -15.90 -3.12 -5.20
C ASP A 17 -14.43 -3.31 -5.58
N LEU A 18 -13.57 -3.53 -4.59
CA LEU A 18 -12.14 -3.80 -4.81
C LEU A 18 -11.92 -4.94 -5.80
N GLU A 19 -12.74 -5.99 -5.75
CA GLU A 19 -12.57 -7.18 -6.59
C GLU A 19 -12.59 -6.86 -8.09
N ASN A 20 -13.44 -5.93 -8.50
CA ASN A 20 -13.56 -5.54 -9.92
C ASN A 20 -12.74 -4.29 -10.25
N GLY A 21 -12.52 -3.41 -9.28
CA GLY A 21 -11.87 -2.13 -9.52
C GLY A 21 -10.37 -2.11 -9.18
N GLY A 22 -9.93 -2.91 -8.22
CA GLY A 22 -8.54 -2.97 -7.77
C GLY A 22 -7.67 -3.86 -8.67
N ARG A 23 -6.38 -3.53 -8.72
CA ARG A 23 -5.37 -4.38 -9.38
C ARG A 23 -4.28 -4.77 -8.40
N LEU A 24 -3.87 -6.04 -8.44
CA LEU A 24 -2.88 -6.58 -7.50
C LEU A 24 -1.53 -5.87 -7.61
N ASP A 25 -1.06 -5.60 -8.84
CA ASP A 25 0.18 -4.87 -9.10
C ASP A 25 0.14 -3.43 -8.55
N LYS A 26 -0.96 -2.72 -8.72
CA LYS A 26 -1.15 -1.36 -8.19
C LYS A 26 -1.23 -1.33 -6.67
N GLN A 27 -1.98 -2.27 -6.09
CA GLN A 27 -2.09 -2.35 -4.63
C GLN A 27 -0.76 -2.79 -3.98
N SER A 28 0.05 -3.60 -4.65
CA SER A 28 1.39 -3.94 -4.13
C SER A 28 2.36 -2.75 -4.16
N LEU A 29 2.26 -1.88 -5.18
CA LEU A 29 3.01 -0.62 -5.19
C LEU A 29 2.52 0.34 -4.10
N LYS A 30 1.21 0.35 -3.80
CA LYS A 30 0.68 1.12 -2.67
C LYS A 30 1.28 0.66 -1.34
N LEU A 31 1.50 -0.65 -1.15
CA LEU A 31 2.21 -1.14 0.04
C LEU A 31 3.65 -0.60 0.12
N SER A 32 4.36 -0.46 -1.01
CA SER A 32 5.70 0.15 -1.04
C SER A 32 5.67 1.64 -0.69
N GLU A 33 4.64 2.36 -1.13
CA GLU A 33 4.42 3.77 -0.81
C GLU A 33 4.22 3.96 0.70
N GLU A 34 3.27 3.21 1.31
CA GLU A 34 2.99 3.29 2.75
C GLU A 34 4.20 2.86 3.60
N PHE A 35 4.94 1.84 3.14
CA PHE A 35 6.20 1.47 3.78
C PHE A 35 7.24 2.60 3.71
N GLY A 36 7.31 3.34 2.62
CA GLY A 36 8.17 4.52 2.49
C GLY A 36 7.80 5.61 3.50
N GLU A 37 6.50 5.86 3.71
CA GLU A 37 6.01 6.79 4.73
C GLU A 37 6.32 6.30 6.15
N LEU A 38 6.17 5.01 6.42
CA LEU A 38 6.58 4.37 7.67
C LEU A 38 8.07 4.60 7.95
N CYS A 39 8.93 4.40 6.96
CA CYS A 39 10.37 4.68 7.07
C CYS A 39 10.63 6.17 7.35
N ALA A 40 9.91 7.07 6.67
CA ALA A 40 10.04 8.52 6.88
C ALA A 40 9.62 8.94 8.30
N GLY A 41 8.49 8.40 8.80
CA GLY A 41 8.01 8.63 10.16
C GLY A 41 9.03 8.20 11.21
N PHE A 42 9.54 6.98 11.08
CA PHE A 42 10.54 6.42 11.99
C PHE A 42 11.85 7.25 12.00
N LEU A 43 12.41 7.56 10.84
CA LEU A 43 13.68 8.31 10.72
C LEU A 43 13.56 9.73 11.25
N LYS A 44 12.41 10.37 11.06
CA LYS A 44 12.12 11.74 11.53
C LYS A 44 11.61 11.78 12.97
N LYS A 45 11.48 10.61 13.62
CA LYS A 45 10.89 10.48 14.98
C LYS A 45 9.49 11.11 15.06
N ASN A 46 8.73 11.03 14.00
CA ASN A 46 7.34 11.50 13.95
C ASN A 46 6.42 10.34 14.35
N GLU A 47 6.03 10.32 15.62
CA GLU A 47 5.20 9.25 16.19
C GLU A 47 3.85 9.14 15.49
N ALA A 48 3.18 10.26 15.22
CA ALA A 48 1.86 10.27 14.57
C ALA A 48 1.95 9.64 13.16
N LEU A 49 2.91 10.08 12.34
CA LEU A 49 3.13 9.51 11.01
C LEU A 49 3.52 8.02 11.09
N THR A 50 4.35 7.64 12.08
CA THR A 50 4.77 6.24 12.23
C THR A 50 3.59 5.32 12.54
N LYS A 51 2.72 5.73 13.48
CA LYS A 51 1.53 4.96 13.86
C LYS A 51 0.55 4.84 12.70
N ASP A 52 0.28 5.93 12.01
CA ASP A 52 -0.59 6.00 10.86
C ASP A 52 -0.09 5.07 9.74
N SER A 53 1.17 5.21 9.33
CA SER A 53 1.77 4.38 8.27
C SER A 53 1.82 2.88 8.63
N ILE A 54 1.96 2.50 9.91
CA ILE A 54 1.81 1.09 10.33
C ILE A 54 0.39 0.61 10.01
N GLY A 55 -0.61 1.42 10.34
CA GLY A 55 -2.01 1.14 10.07
C GLY A 55 -2.31 1.09 8.58
N ASP A 56 -1.81 2.04 7.79
CA ASP A 56 -2.00 2.09 6.34
C ASP A 56 -1.38 0.89 5.64
N CYS A 57 -0.17 0.47 6.03
CA CYS A 57 0.40 -0.79 5.55
C CYS A 57 -0.53 -1.98 5.85
N ALA A 58 -1.11 -2.05 7.06
CA ALA A 58 -2.03 -3.13 7.42
C ALA A 58 -3.33 -3.07 6.59
N VAL A 59 -3.88 -1.88 6.34
CA VAL A 59 -5.03 -1.68 5.44
C VAL A 59 -4.73 -2.22 4.05
N VAL A 60 -3.59 -1.85 3.47
CA VAL A 60 -3.20 -2.32 2.12
C VAL A 60 -3.04 -3.84 2.10
N VAL A 61 -2.47 -4.46 3.15
CA VAL A 61 -2.36 -5.93 3.26
C VAL A 61 -3.73 -6.60 3.24
N VAL A 62 -4.75 -6.03 3.88
CA VAL A 62 -6.13 -6.54 3.79
C VAL A 62 -6.63 -6.51 2.35
N GLY A 63 -6.42 -5.41 1.63
CA GLY A 63 -6.80 -5.30 0.21
C GLY A 63 -6.09 -6.32 -0.67
N LEU A 64 -4.80 -6.54 -0.46
CA LEU A 64 -4.00 -7.54 -1.18
C LEU A 64 -4.49 -8.97 -0.90
N ALA A 65 -4.81 -9.30 0.35
CA ALA A 65 -5.36 -10.60 0.72
C ALA A 65 -6.70 -10.88 0.02
N LEU A 66 -7.59 -9.88 -0.05
CA LEU A 66 -8.85 -9.98 -0.78
C LEU A 66 -8.64 -10.20 -2.28
N LEU A 67 -7.70 -9.47 -2.90
CA LEU A 67 -7.40 -9.60 -4.33
C LEU A 67 -6.83 -10.98 -4.70
N ILE A 68 -6.01 -11.58 -3.83
CA ILE A 68 -5.53 -12.96 -4.04
C ILE A 68 -6.54 -14.03 -3.56
N LYS A 69 -7.72 -13.59 -3.09
CA LYS A 69 -8.81 -14.49 -2.61
C LYS A 69 -8.37 -15.40 -1.47
N GLU A 70 -7.67 -14.81 -0.49
CA GLU A 70 -7.26 -15.47 0.75
C GLU A 70 -8.09 -15.00 1.94
N ASP A 71 -8.17 -15.86 2.96
CA ASP A 71 -8.83 -15.48 4.20
C ASP A 71 -7.96 -14.50 5.01
N VAL A 72 -8.44 -13.27 5.07
CA VAL A 72 -7.75 -12.16 5.77
C VAL A 72 -7.52 -12.48 7.23
N GLN A 73 -8.52 -13.09 7.90
CA GLN A 73 -8.40 -13.40 9.33
C GLN A 73 -7.30 -14.41 9.60
N SER A 74 -7.22 -15.48 8.79
CA SER A 74 -6.18 -16.51 8.95
C SER A 74 -4.77 -15.93 8.75
N ILE A 75 -4.58 -14.97 7.84
CA ILE A 75 -3.30 -14.29 7.61
C ILE A 75 -2.87 -13.52 8.87
N PHE A 76 -3.78 -12.79 9.50
CA PHE A 76 -3.49 -12.02 10.72
C PHE A 76 -3.26 -12.92 11.94
N GLU A 77 -4.01 -14.01 12.10
CA GLU A 77 -3.82 -14.98 13.17
C GLU A 77 -2.50 -15.74 13.03
N GLU A 78 -2.15 -16.20 11.83
CA GLU A 78 -0.87 -16.88 11.59
C GLU A 78 0.34 -15.97 11.83
N SER A 79 0.20 -14.68 11.57
CA SER A 79 1.27 -13.69 11.82
C SER A 79 1.73 -13.65 13.27
N ASP A 80 0.86 -14.00 14.23
CA ASP A 80 1.17 -14.01 15.66
C ASP A 80 2.21 -15.06 16.05
N ASN A 81 2.45 -16.05 15.19
CA ASN A 81 3.48 -17.07 15.39
C ASN A 81 4.90 -16.59 15.02
N ILE A 82 5.00 -15.46 14.32
CA ILE A 82 6.27 -14.89 13.88
C ILE A 82 6.57 -13.66 14.74
N ARG A 83 7.63 -13.70 15.52
CA ARG A 83 8.00 -12.61 16.43
C ARG A 83 9.46 -12.19 16.20
N ARG A 84 9.66 -10.88 16.18
CA ARG A 84 10.97 -10.23 16.16
C ARG A 84 11.02 -9.18 17.27
N LYS A 85 12.22 -8.84 17.71
CA LYS A 85 12.41 -7.88 18.82
C LYS A 85 13.06 -6.58 18.37
N ASP A 86 13.85 -6.63 17.33
CA ASP A 86 14.58 -5.48 16.81
C ASP A 86 13.79 -4.78 15.71
N ALA A 87 13.46 -3.51 15.90
CA ALA A 87 12.70 -2.73 14.94
C ALA A 87 13.44 -2.59 13.60
N MET A 88 14.76 -2.31 13.63
CA MET A 88 15.52 -2.12 12.41
C MET A 88 15.65 -3.42 11.60
N GLU A 89 15.74 -4.57 12.27
CA GLU A 89 15.65 -5.88 11.61
C GLU A 89 14.31 -6.04 10.92
N CYS A 90 13.20 -5.68 11.59
CA CYS A 90 11.86 -5.77 11.03
C CYS A 90 11.67 -4.86 9.82
N PHE A 91 12.20 -3.63 9.82
CA PHE A 91 12.18 -2.75 8.66
C PHE A 91 12.88 -3.37 7.44
N LYS A 92 14.06 -3.97 7.64
CA LYS A 92 14.81 -4.65 6.57
C LYS A 92 14.05 -5.85 6.02
N LEU A 93 13.48 -6.66 6.92
CA LEU A 93 12.71 -7.85 6.56
C LEU A 93 11.42 -7.49 5.85
N LEU A 94 10.71 -6.44 6.29
CA LEU A 94 9.50 -5.97 5.64
C LEU A 94 9.80 -5.45 4.22
N ASN A 95 10.88 -4.68 4.05
CA ASN A 95 11.30 -4.20 2.75
C ASN A 95 11.57 -5.35 1.75
N ALA A 96 12.35 -6.34 2.18
CA ALA A 96 12.64 -7.53 1.37
C ALA A 96 11.35 -8.32 1.07
N ASN A 97 10.47 -8.45 2.06
CA ASN A 97 9.22 -9.18 1.94
C ASN A 97 8.23 -8.52 0.97
N ILE A 98 8.15 -7.19 0.94
CA ILE A 98 7.34 -6.45 -0.05
C ILE A 98 7.83 -6.75 -1.47
N SER A 99 9.15 -6.75 -1.69
CA SER A 99 9.75 -7.09 -2.97
C SER A 99 9.48 -8.55 -3.36
N GLU A 100 9.61 -9.49 -2.41
CA GLU A 100 9.28 -10.90 -2.62
C GLU A 100 7.81 -11.10 -2.98
N PHE A 101 6.89 -10.36 -2.33
CA PHE A 101 5.48 -10.39 -2.67
C PHE A 101 5.23 -9.95 -4.13
N GLN A 102 5.84 -8.84 -4.55
CA GLN A 102 5.72 -8.32 -5.91
C GLN A 102 6.23 -9.33 -6.95
N LEU A 103 7.38 -9.96 -6.71
CA LEU A 103 7.91 -11.01 -7.59
C LEU A 103 7.04 -12.27 -7.59
N SER A 104 6.40 -12.61 -6.47
CA SER A 104 5.50 -13.77 -6.36
C SER A 104 4.26 -13.65 -7.26
N GLN A 105 3.82 -12.42 -7.56
CA GLN A 105 2.70 -12.18 -8.48
C GLN A 105 3.07 -12.59 -9.92
N ASP A 106 4.30 -12.28 -10.35
CA ASP A 106 4.79 -12.64 -11.68
C ASP A 106 4.93 -14.15 -11.85
N LEU A 107 5.21 -14.86 -10.76
CA LEU A 107 5.27 -16.32 -10.71
C LEU A 107 3.89 -16.98 -10.62
N ALA A 108 2.81 -16.20 -10.50
CA ALA A 108 1.44 -16.66 -10.28
C ALA A 108 1.31 -17.64 -9.10
N SER A 109 2.16 -17.52 -8.10
CA SER A 109 2.18 -18.38 -6.92
C SER A 109 1.35 -17.78 -5.79
N LYS A 110 0.10 -18.20 -5.71
CA LYS A 110 -0.83 -17.77 -4.64
C LYS A 110 -0.29 -18.10 -3.24
N GLU A 111 0.32 -19.26 -3.07
CA GLU A 111 0.89 -19.69 -1.79
C GLU A 111 2.03 -18.78 -1.33
N LEU A 112 2.94 -18.42 -2.24
CA LEU A 112 4.02 -17.47 -1.94
C LEU A 112 3.47 -16.08 -1.62
N CYS A 113 2.47 -15.61 -2.38
CA CYS A 113 1.81 -14.34 -2.08
C CYS A 113 1.22 -14.36 -0.67
N ARG A 114 0.45 -15.40 -0.32
CA ARG A 114 -0.14 -15.56 1.01
C ARG A 114 0.94 -15.56 2.11
N HIS A 115 1.98 -16.36 1.93
CA HIS A 115 3.09 -16.46 2.89
C HIS A 115 3.75 -15.09 3.14
N ASN A 116 3.95 -14.31 2.08
CA ASN A 116 4.51 -12.97 2.19
C ASN A 116 3.57 -12.00 2.91
N LEU A 117 2.25 -12.11 2.74
CA LEU A 117 1.30 -11.28 3.51
C LEU A 117 1.31 -11.63 5.01
N VAL A 118 1.39 -12.91 5.38
CA VAL A 118 1.55 -13.33 6.78
C VAL A 118 2.80 -12.70 7.40
N ARG A 119 3.93 -12.74 6.69
CA ARG A 119 5.19 -12.16 7.16
C ARG A 119 5.12 -10.64 7.24
N ALA A 120 4.48 -9.97 6.29
CA ALA A 120 4.30 -8.52 6.32
C ALA A 120 3.55 -8.08 7.58
N VAL A 121 2.40 -8.70 7.90
CA VAL A 121 1.66 -8.42 9.14
C VAL A 121 2.51 -8.69 10.38
N ALA A 122 3.25 -9.81 10.41
CA ALA A 122 4.11 -10.15 11.54
C ALA A 122 5.21 -9.10 11.78
N TYR A 123 5.81 -8.57 10.72
CA TYR A 123 6.83 -7.52 10.84
C TYR A 123 6.22 -6.19 11.27
N LEU A 124 5.04 -5.82 10.78
CA LEU A 124 4.31 -4.62 11.23
C LEU A 124 3.96 -4.71 12.72
N LYS A 125 3.42 -5.85 13.18
CA LYS A 125 3.16 -6.11 14.60
C LYS A 125 4.45 -6.07 15.45
N SER A 126 5.55 -6.56 14.91
CA SER A 126 6.85 -6.54 15.59
C SER A 126 7.44 -5.13 15.66
N ILE A 127 7.30 -4.30 14.60
CA ILE A 127 7.71 -2.90 14.58
C ILE A 127 6.91 -2.11 15.62
N SER A 128 5.56 -2.22 15.59
CA SER A 128 4.72 -1.49 16.56
C SER A 128 5.12 -1.84 17.99
N LYS A 129 5.29 -3.12 18.29
CA LYS A 129 5.72 -3.58 19.62
C LYS A 129 7.11 -3.08 20.03
N ALA A 130 8.07 -3.08 19.10
CA ALA A 130 9.44 -2.60 19.38
C ALA A 130 9.49 -1.08 19.62
N LEU A 131 8.50 -0.35 19.12
CA LEU A 131 8.32 1.09 19.32
C LEU A 131 7.37 1.44 20.47
N ASP A 132 6.91 0.44 21.23
CA ASP A 132 5.94 0.59 22.33
C ASP A 132 4.58 1.15 21.86
N TYR A 133 4.15 0.74 20.66
CA TYR A 133 2.83 1.06 20.12
C TYR A 133 1.91 -0.17 20.15
N ASP A 134 0.61 0.05 20.33
CA ASP A 134 -0.40 -0.98 20.09
C ASP A 134 -0.72 -1.06 18.59
N PHE A 135 -0.58 -2.24 18.01
CA PHE A 135 -0.84 -2.46 16.58
C PHE A 135 -2.30 -2.21 16.21
N THR A 136 -3.23 -2.58 17.12
CA THR A 136 -4.67 -2.36 16.90
C THR A 136 -5.00 -0.87 16.87
N ASP A 137 -4.38 -0.08 17.76
CA ASP A 137 -4.56 1.37 17.76
C ASP A 137 -4.04 2.01 16.47
N CYS A 138 -2.87 1.57 15.98
CA CYS A 138 -2.34 2.01 14.68
C CYS A 138 -3.32 1.68 13.55
N PHE A 139 -3.87 0.49 13.54
CA PHE A 139 -4.83 0.04 12.52
C PHE A 139 -6.16 0.82 12.60
N GLU A 140 -6.62 1.18 13.81
CA GLU A 140 -7.81 2.02 14.00
C GLU A 140 -7.59 3.47 13.53
N ILE A 141 -6.39 4.03 13.70
CA ILE A 141 -6.03 5.35 13.19
C ILE A 141 -6.23 5.37 11.66
N ALA A 142 -5.58 4.48 10.94
CA ALA A 142 -5.69 4.38 9.48
C ALA A 142 -7.14 4.13 9.01
N TYR A 143 -7.89 3.23 9.69
CA TYR A 143 -9.29 3.01 9.36
C TYR A 143 -10.14 4.27 9.54
N ASN A 144 -9.92 5.04 10.61
CA ASN A 144 -10.67 6.26 10.87
C ASN A 144 -10.45 7.33 9.79
N GLU A 145 -9.29 7.33 9.15
CA GLU A 145 -9.03 8.22 8.01
C GLU A 145 -9.75 7.80 6.74
N ILE A 146 -9.87 6.49 6.50
CA ILE A 146 -10.43 5.99 5.24
C ILE A 146 -11.93 5.70 5.29
N LYS A 147 -12.53 5.45 6.47
CA LYS A 147 -13.91 4.95 6.63
C LYS A 147 -14.95 5.74 5.84
N ASP A 148 -14.84 7.06 5.83
CA ASP A 148 -15.78 7.97 5.14
C ASP A 148 -15.26 8.43 3.77
N ARG A 149 -14.08 7.95 3.35
CA ARG A 149 -13.42 8.33 2.10
C ARG A 149 -14.27 7.88 0.91
N LYS A 150 -14.63 8.83 0.05
CA LYS A 150 -15.35 8.62 -1.21
C LYS A 150 -14.36 8.67 -2.37
N GLY A 151 -14.62 7.89 -3.43
CA GLY A 151 -13.76 7.84 -4.60
C GLY A 151 -14.20 6.77 -5.58
N LYS A 152 -13.34 6.50 -6.55
CA LYS A 152 -13.53 5.46 -7.56
C LYS A 152 -12.21 4.74 -7.84
N TRP A 153 -12.30 3.50 -8.28
CA TRP A 153 -11.16 2.79 -8.86
C TRP A 153 -10.91 3.30 -10.27
N ILE A 154 -9.68 3.71 -10.55
CA ILE A 154 -9.19 4.11 -11.88
C ILE A 154 -7.89 3.35 -12.12
N ASP A 155 -7.86 2.53 -13.14
CA ASP A 155 -6.71 1.68 -13.50
C ASP A 155 -6.11 0.92 -12.30
N GLY A 156 -6.99 0.39 -11.44
CA GLY A 156 -6.60 -0.43 -10.29
C GLY A 156 -6.18 0.34 -9.04
N THR A 157 -6.21 1.66 -9.06
CA THR A 157 -5.91 2.55 -7.93
C THR A 157 -7.18 3.23 -7.45
N PHE A 158 -7.39 3.31 -6.13
CA PHE A 158 -8.52 4.05 -5.56
C PHE A 158 -8.20 5.55 -5.54
N VAL A 159 -8.88 6.32 -6.39
CA VAL A 159 -8.74 7.77 -6.50
C VAL A 159 -9.79 8.46 -5.65
N LYS A 160 -9.37 9.34 -4.74
CA LYS A 160 -10.26 10.10 -3.86
C LYS A 160 -11.15 11.03 -4.67
N LYS A 161 -12.37 11.30 -4.18
CA LYS A 161 -13.33 12.16 -4.88
C LYS A 161 -12.77 13.56 -5.16
N GLU A 162 -12.04 14.13 -4.21
CA GLU A 162 -11.40 15.44 -4.35
C GLU A 162 -10.35 15.46 -5.47
N ASP A 163 -9.63 14.35 -5.68
CA ASP A 163 -8.60 14.23 -6.71
C ASP A 163 -9.21 14.00 -8.10
N LEU A 164 -10.44 13.44 -8.18
CA LEU A 164 -11.16 13.25 -9.44
C LEU A 164 -11.48 14.58 -10.14
N LEU A 165 -11.73 15.64 -9.38
CA LEU A 165 -11.98 16.97 -9.93
C LEU A 165 -10.74 17.56 -10.63
N ASN A 166 -9.56 17.15 -10.23
CA ASN A 166 -8.28 17.55 -10.85
C ASN A 166 -7.97 16.74 -12.12
N VAL A 167 -8.48 15.51 -12.21
CA VAL A 167 -8.34 14.65 -13.39
C VAL A 167 -9.23 15.12 -14.53
N ASP A 168 -10.47 15.58 -14.22
CA ASP A 168 -11.39 16.12 -15.21
C ASP A 168 -11.02 17.55 -15.69
N ALA A 169 -10.19 18.28 -14.94
CA ALA A 169 -9.75 19.64 -15.27
C ALA A 169 -8.45 19.68 -16.10
N GLY A 170 -7.76 18.58 -16.25
CA GLY A 170 -6.59 18.42 -17.10
C GLY A 170 -6.77 17.19 -17.95
N GLU A 171 -6.77 17.33 -19.28
CA GLU A 171 -6.57 16.21 -20.19
C GLU A 171 -5.21 15.57 -19.88
N ILE A 172 -5.19 14.62 -18.91
CA ILE A 172 -4.06 13.73 -18.77
C ILE A 172 -4.15 12.82 -20.00
N ASP A 173 -3.32 13.09 -20.99
CA ASP A 173 -3.11 12.18 -22.11
C ASP A 173 -2.71 10.81 -21.55
N THR A 174 -3.71 9.94 -21.40
CA THR A 174 -3.52 8.58 -20.86
C THR A 174 -2.64 7.73 -21.79
N SER A 175 -2.32 8.19 -22.99
CA SER A 175 -1.37 7.55 -23.89
C SER A 175 0.07 7.58 -23.35
N LEU A 176 0.41 8.60 -22.55
CA LEU A 176 1.73 8.73 -21.91
C LEU A 176 1.92 7.76 -20.72
N ILE A 177 0.81 7.40 -20.04
CA ILE A 177 0.85 6.44 -18.93
C ILE A 177 1.07 5.00 -19.43
N LYS A 178 0.60 4.68 -20.64
CA LYS A 178 0.72 3.34 -21.25
C LYS A 178 2.12 2.98 -21.72
N ALA A 179 3.04 3.91 -21.84
CA ALA A 179 4.30 3.69 -22.52
C ALA A 179 5.56 3.72 -21.64
N GLY A 180 5.53 4.07 -20.38
CA GLY A 180 6.75 4.26 -19.57
C GLY A 180 7.66 5.38 -20.10
N ASN A 181 7.15 6.31 -20.92
CA ASN A 181 7.91 7.26 -21.72
C ASN A 181 7.93 8.69 -21.18
N ILE A 182 7.75 8.90 -19.88
CA ILE A 182 7.78 10.26 -19.29
C ILE A 182 9.13 10.96 -19.50
N GLU A 183 10.23 10.21 -19.61
CA GLU A 183 11.56 10.80 -19.87
C GLU A 183 11.75 11.24 -21.33
N VAL A 184 11.13 10.56 -22.29
CA VAL A 184 11.30 10.87 -23.73
C VAL A 184 10.57 12.15 -24.13
N ALA A 185 9.41 12.42 -23.56
CA ALA A 185 8.67 13.65 -23.86
C ALA A 185 9.40 14.91 -23.37
N ARG A 186 10.02 14.89 -22.19
CA ARG A 186 10.84 16.01 -21.69
C ARG A 186 12.13 16.26 -22.48
N ILE A 187 12.66 15.25 -23.17
CA ILE A 187 13.86 15.38 -24.00
C ILE A 187 13.51 15.97 -25.37
N SER A 188 12.30 15.69 -25.91
CA SER A 188 11.85 16.27 -27.18
C SER A 188 11.55 17.77 -27.08
N GLU A 189 10.90 18.21 -26.00
CA GLU A 189 10.61 19.65 -25.77
C GLU A 189 11.90 20.48 -25.63
N ARG A 190 12.94 19.98 -24.94
CA ARG A 190 14.23 20.67 -24.84
C ARG A 190 15.01 20.77 -26.16
N LYS A 191 14.76 19.87 -27.14
CA LYS A 191 15.38 19.94 -28.45
C LYS A 191 14.70 20.94 -29.36
N GLU A 192 13.41 21.20 -29.22
CA GLU A 192 12.70 22.20 -30.02
C GLU A 192 12.96 23.64 -29.56
N GLU A 193 13.19 23.85 -28.23
CA GLU A 193 13.59 25.18 -27.73
C GLU A 193 15.03 25.58 -28.08
N GLY A 194 15.93 24.61 -28.28
CA GLY A 194 17.34 24.87 -28.65
C GLY A 194 17.60 25.18 -30.13
N LEU A 195 16.58 25.14 -31.00
CA LEU A 195 16.71 25.33 -32.46
C LEU A 195 16.16 26.67 -32.96
N LYS A 196 15.77 27.58 -32.06
CA LYS A 196 15.20 28.89 -32.46
C LYS A 196 16.12 30.09 -32.29
N ASP A 197 17.36 29.89 -31.84
CA ASP A 197 18.36 30.95 -31.65
C ASP A 197 19.66 30.70 -32.41
N GLU A 198 19.57 30.49 -33.74
CA GLU A 198 20.68 30.70 -34.71
C GLU A 198 20.14 31.30 -36.02
#